data_703d504f90d1b4abdf584e90a98f14f9
#
_entry.id   703d504f90d1b4abdf584e90a98f14f9
#
_cell.length_a   1.000
_cell.length_b   1.000
_cell.length_c   1.000
_cell.angle_alpha   90.00
_cell.angle_beta   90.00
_cell.angle_gamma   90.00
#
_symmetry.space_group_name_H-M   'P 1'
#
loop_
_entity.id
_entity.type
_entity.pdbx_description
1 polymer ?
#
loop_
_entity_poly.entity_id
_entity_poly.type
_entity_poly.pdbx_seq_one_letter_code
_entity_poly.pdbx_strand_id
1 'polypeptide(L)'
;VLLAIGLAVAGLLALLYGQKPPVDPALALRRATTALEAGNYHAAHDQARQAATAAPRSAAAQMMLARTSLLLRQGVAAEAALDRALADGVPLAATLAARVEARLLLGNLAGAQDAVDRMPAERDAAMIRAAARLKAAQGGGGAALRRTLEQLVARYPDDARSWTELGRSRFGAGDMDGASHAAARAAALAPADPDALTLQGEVVRARYGLAAGLPWFQAALKRDPYDHPALIQYAATLGDLGRATDALAATRTALVSEPGSPEALYLQAVIAARAGHFALAQQALELTGGALRARPSVALLDGALAYAQGRPQRAVRVWTRLVTMQPMNVAARELLAAAQIAAGDRPAALATLRPILSRADADGYALRLAALAMPDRYLALLDRVAQGRRGDAAIFLADRPVAELAIAAGNAPTDPTYALGLIRGLASRGDRAAAIQKALALVRVSPGAPAAQMAYGDTLATAGRMAEAMTPYARAANLTFDEPAMLRLVDGYQRIGRTRDAAASLGLYLSQNPQNIAARRLLAQWQMAAGRWDDAIETLEGLRDQLGLRDVTLLQQLAIAYAQSGDGVVARRYGAAAYRLSPMNAGVADAYGLALAADGQDQGARQLFDKALALAPGDPTILAHRAQL
;
A
#
# COMPACT_ATOMS: atom_id res chain seq x y z
N VAL A 1 -70.94 -11.40 1.39
CA VAL A 1 -70.66 -12.85 1.42
C VAL A 1 -69.53 -13.21 0.44
N LEU A 2 -69.60 -12.82 -0.83
CA LEU A 2 -68.56 -13.13 -1.85
C LEU A 2 -67.18 -12.59 -1.51
N LEU A 3 -67.06 -11.40 -0.89
CA LEU A 3 -65.78 -10.80 -0.47
C LEU A 3 -65.16 -11.56 0.73
N ALA A 4 -65.98 -12.06 1.66
CA ALA A 4 -65.54 -12.85 2.79
C ALA A 4 -65.04 -14.26 2.37
N ILE A 5 -65.69 -14.86 1.39
CA ILE A 5 -65.26 -16.14 0.80
C ILE A 5 -63.96 -15.96 0.01
N GLY A 6 -63.82 -14.84 -0.76
CA GLY A 6 -62.57 -14.52 -1.45
C GLY A 6 -61.39 -14.31 -0.53
N LEU A 7 -61.56 -13.62 0.59
CA LEU A 7 -60.53 -13.45 1.65
C LEU A 7 -60.19 -14.75 2.37
N ALA A 8 -61.20 -15.61 2.63
CA ALA A 8 -60.98 -16.93 3.25
C ALA A 8 -60.22 -17.88 2.32
N VAL A 9 -60.55 -17.88 1.03
CA VAL A 9 -59.84 -18.67 0.00
C VAL A 9 -58.44 -18.13 -0.24
N ALA A 10 -58.24 -16.81 -0.30
CA ALA A 10 -56.90 -16.20 -0.38
C ALA A 10 -56.08 -16.49 0.88
N GLY A 11 -56.67 -16.45 2.05
CA GLY A 11 -56.02 -16.85 3.33
C GLY A 11 -55.65 -18.33 3.38
N LEU A 12 -56.52 -19.20 2.86
CA LEU A 12 -56.27 -20.64 2.78
C LEU A 12 -55.20 -20.97 1.72
N LEU A 13 -55.21 -20.29 0.57
CA LEU A 13 -54.19 -20.38 -0.44
C LEU A 13 -52.84 -19.82 0.05
N ALA A 14 -52.83 -18.72 0.80
CA ALA A 14 -51.61 -18.21 1.43
C ALA A 14 -51.07 -19.16 2.51
N LEU A 15 -51.96 -19.84 3.26
CA LEU A 15 -51.57 -20.89 4.20
C LEU A 15 -51.05 -22.17 3.51
N LEU A 16 -51.66 -22.58 2.39
CA LEU A 16 -51.28 -23.78 1.68
C LEU A 16 -50.05 -23.55 0.77
N TYR A 17 -49.93 -22.41 0.13
CA TYR A 17 -48.76 -22.05 -0.72
C TYR A 17 -47.65 -21.35 0.05
N GLY A 18 -47.92 -20.82 1.23
CA GLY A 18 -46.92 -20.20 2.12
C GLY A 18 -46.11 -21.19 2.97
N GLN A 19 -46.55 -22.45 3.10
CA GLN A 19 -45.79 -23.47 3.81
C GLN A 19 -44.73 -24.02 2.86
N LYS A 20 -43.49 -23.56 3.04
CA LYS A 20 -42.34 -24.26 2.44
C LYS A 20 -42.44 -25.74 2.82
N PRO A 21 -42.24 -26.68 1.87
CA PRO A 21 -42.29 -28.10 2.18
C PRO A 21 -41.35 -28.38 3.35
N PRO A 22 -41.75 -29.29 4.27
CA PRO A 22 -40.92 -29.62 5.43
C PRO A 22 -39.54 -30.05 4.98
N VAL A 23 -38.52 -29.43 5.54
CA VAL A 23 -37.12 -29.71 5.18
C VAL A 23 -36.78 -31.14 5.62
N ASP A 24 -36.39 -32.00 4.69
CA ASP A 24 -35.81 -33.30 5.06
C ASP A 24 -34.41 -33.08 5.66
N PRO A 25 -34.20 -33.35 6.96
CA PRO A 25 -32.94 -33.07 7.62
C PRO A 25 -31.79 -33.93 7.10
N ALA A 26 -32.06 -35.15 6.61
CA ALA A 26 -31.05 -36.04 6.05
C ALA A 26 -30.59 -35.52 4.68
N LEU A 27 -31.49 -35.01 3.86
CA LEU A 27 -31.16 -34.40 2.57
C LEU A 27 -30.39 -33.09 2.79
N ALA A 28 -30.82 -32.24 3.72
CA ALA A 28 -30.13 -31.01 4.06
C ALA A 28 -28.69 -31.28 4.57
N LEU A 29 -28.51 -32.29 5.40
CA LEU A 29 -27.20 -32.69 5.91
C LEU A 29 -26.29 -33.19 4.77
N ARG A 30 -26.81 -34.01 3.85
CA ARG A 30 -26.04 -34.42 2.67
C ARG A 30 -25.63 -33.23 1.80
N ARG A 31 -26.55 -32.28 1.55
CA ARG A 31 -26.24 -31.05 0.82
C ARG A 31 -25.18 -30.20 1.53
N ALA A 32 -25.26 -30.12 2.87
CA ALA A 32 -24.23 -29.43 3.67
C ALA A 32 -22.84 -30.08 3.46
N THR A 33 -22.76 -31.42 3.47
CA THR A 33 -21.51 -32.15 3.24
C THR A 33 -20.97 -31.90 1.84
N THR A 34 -21.83 -32.01 0.81
CA THR A 34 -21.42 -31.75 -0.58
C THR A 34 -20.94 -30.30 -0.78
N ALA A 35 -21.64 -29.31 -0.20
CA ALA A 35 -21.24 -27.92 -0.25
C ALA A 35 -19.90 -27.67 0.46
N LEU A 36 -19.71 -28.32 1.61
CA LEU A 36 -18.46 -28.24 2.38
C LEU A 36 -17.28 -28.82 1.60
N GLU A 37 -17.46 -29.96 0.96
CA GLU A 37 -16.44 -30.61 0.09
C GLU A 37 -16.13 -29.78 -1.15
N ALA A 38 -17.14 -29.06 -1.67
CA ALA A 38 -16.97 -28.13 -2.78
C ALA A 38 -16.30 -26.80 -2.37
N GLY A 39 -16.09 -26.58 -1.06
CA GLY A 39 -15.51 -25.35 -0.50
C GLY A 39 -16.51 -24.19 -0.37
N ASN A 40 -17.81 -24.41 -0.56
CA ASN A 40 -18.83 -23.38 -0.36
C ASN A 40 -19.31 -23.39 1.09
N TYR A 41 -18.62 -22.67 1.96
CA TYR A 41 -18.86 -22.70 3.41
C TYR A 41 -20.18 -22.02 3.80
N HIS A 42 -20.57 -20.96 3.10
CA HIS A 42 -21.86 -20.29 3.33
C HIS A 42 -23.03 -21.20 2.97
N ALA A 43 -22.99 -21.84 1.79
CA ALA A 43 -24.03 -22.80 1.42
C ALA A 43 -24.05 -24.02 2.37
N ALA A 44 -22.89 -24.52 2.78
CA ALA A 44 -22.78 -25.61 3.74
C ALA A 44 -23.41 -25.24 5.09
N HIS A 45 -23.14 -24.03 5.59
CA HIS A 45 -23.70 -23.51 6.83
C HIS A 45 -25.22 -23.37 6.76
N ASP A 46 -25.75 -22.80 5.65
CA ASP A 46 -27.20 -22.65 5.48
C ASP A 46 -27.91 -24.00 5.47
N GLN A 47 -27.35 -25.00 4.78
CA GLN A 47 -27.91 -26.33 4.76
C GLN A 47 -27.77 -27.03 6.13
N ALA A 48 -26.65 -26.87 6.84
CA ALA A 48 -26.46 -27.39 8.18
C ALA A 48 -27.44 -26.76 9.18
N ARG A 49 -27.69 -25.45 9.06
CA ARG A 49 -28.69 -24.75 9.88
C ARG A 49 -30.09 -25.25 9.62
N GLN A 50 -30.47 -25.48 8.35
CA GLN A 50 -31.77 -26.08 8.00
C GLN A 50 -31.92 -27.48 8.57
N ALA A 51 -30.87 -28.33 8.46
CA ALA A 51 -30.87 -29.67 9.03
C ALA A 51 -31.02 -29.65 10.56
N ALA A 52 -30.25 -28.79 11.26
CA ALA A 52 -30.30 -28.63 12.70
C ALA A 52 -31.65 -28.05 13.21
N THR A 53 -32.28 -27.19 12.40
CA THR A 53 -33.63 -26.66 12.72
C THR A 53 -34.72 -27.70 12.53
N ALA A 54 -34.63 -28.50 11.46
CA ALA A 54 -35.61 -29.55 11.16
C ALA A 54 -35.47 -30.77 12.11
N ALA A 55 -34.25 -31.05 12.57
CA ALA A 55 -33.98 -32.12 13.54
C ALA A 55 -33.08 -31.61 14.69
N PRO A 56 -33.64 -30.88 15.67
CA PRO A 56 -32.86 -30.25 16.74
C PRO A 56 -32.04 -31.22 17.61
N ARG A 57 -32.47 -32.46 17.71
CA ARG A 57 -31.78 -33.54 18.45
C ARG A 57 -30.86 -34.40 17.58
N SER A 58 -30.57 -33.98 16.36
CA SER A 58 -29.63 -34.71 15.52
C SER A 58 -28.19 -34.28 15.82
N ALA A 59 -27.46 -35.12 16.55
CA ALA A 59 -26.06 -34.93 16.87
C ALA A 59 -25.20 -34.60 15.62
N ALA A 60 -25.47 -35.30 14.50
CA ALA A 60 -24.76 -35.08 13.24
C ALA A 60 -25.06 -33.68 12.64
N ALA A 61 -26.32 -33.22 12.71
CA ALA A 61 -26.68 -31.90 12.20
C ALA A 61 -26.09 -30.78 13.08
N GLN A 62 -26.06 -30.93 14.39
CA GLN A 62 -25.45 -29.97 15.32
C GLN A 62 -23.93 -29.92 15.15
N MET A 63 -23.25 -31.06 14.97
CA MET A 63 -21.80 -31.09 14.69
C MET A 63 -21.47 -30.47 13.34
N MET A 64 -22.29 -30.67 12.29
CA MET A 64 -22.10 -30.02 10.99
C MET A 64 -22.32 -28.52 11.11
N LEU A 65 -23.35 -28.08 11.86
CA LEU A 65 -23.59 -26.66 12.12
C LEU A 65 -22.41 -26.02 12.89
N ALA A 66 -21.91 -26.69 13.92
CA ALA A 66 -20.73 -26.22 14.67
C ALA A 66 -19.49 -26.08 13.75
N ARG A 67 -19.21 -27.10 12.93
CA ARG A 67 -18.09 -27.10 11.99
C ARG A 67 -18.18 -25.96 10.98
N THR A 68 -19.35 -25.76 10.36
CA THR A 68 -19.55 -24.68 9.37
C THR A 68 -19.55 -23.30 10.02
N SER A 69 -20.10 -23.17 11.25
CA SER A 69 -20.02 -21.93 12.04
C SER A 69 -18.58 -21.53 12.36
N LEU A 70 -17.70 -22.50 12.69
CA LEU A 70 -16.27 -22.23 12.89
C LEU A 70 -15.57 -21.74 11.62
N LEU A 71 -15.90 -22.32 10.46
CA LEU A 71 -15.37 -21.89 9.17
C LEU A 71 -15.79 -20.46 8.84
N LEU A 72 -17.01 -20.08 9.19
CA LEU A 72 -17.52 -18.70 9.06
C LEU A 72 -17.16 -17.80 10.26
N ARG A 73 -16.28 -18.25 11.17
CA ARG A 73 -15.81 -17.50 12.35
C ARG A 73 -16.92 -17.08 13.33
N GLN A 74 -18.04 -17.78 13.32
CA GLN A 74 -19.20 -17.54 14.17
C GLN A 74 -19.07 -18.28 15.50
N GLY A 75 -18.21 -17.81 16.39
CA GLY A 75 -17.87 -18.49 17.65
C GLY A 75 -19.07 -18.79 18.55
N VAL A 76 -20.02 -17.84 18.70
CA VAL A 76 -21.24 -18.01 19.52
C VAL A 76 -22.12 -19.13 18.95
N ALA A 77 -22.36 -19.14 17.65
CA ALA A 77 -23.18 -20.15 17.00
C ALA A 77 -22.52 -21.54 17.09
N ALA A 78 -21.18 -21.59 16.92
CA ALA A 78 -20.42 -22.81 17.06
C ALA A 78 -20.51 -23.41 18.47
N GLU A 79 -20.28 -22.61 19.51
CA GLU A 79 -20.37 -23.07 20.91
C GLU A 79 -21.79 -23.59 21.24
N ALA A 80 -22.82 -22.85 20.83
CA ALA A 80 -24.22 -23.28 21.05
C ALA A 80 -24.56 -24.60 20.31
N ALA A 81 -24.03 -24.81 19.12
CA ALA A 81 -24.24 -26.06 18.39
C ALA A 81 -23.47 -27.23 19.04
N LEU A 82 -22.25 -26.97 19.55
CA LEU A 82 -21.46 -27.98 20.28
C LEU A 82 -22.11 -28.37 21.59
N ASP A 83 -22.75 -27.44 22.31
CA ASP A 83 -23.49 -27.74 23.54
C ASP A 83 -24.70 -28.64 23.26
N ARG A 84 -25.44 -28.38 22.19
CA ARG A 84 -26.56 -29.24 21.77
C ARG A 84 -26.04 -30.62 21.33
N ALA A 85 -24.98 -30.67 20.55
CA ALA A 85 -24.40 -31.95 20.14
C ALA A 85 -23.98 -32.82 21.33
N LEU A 86 -23.39 -32.18 22.36
CA LEU A 86 -23.03 -32.87 23.61
C LEU A 86 -24.26 -33.38 24.36
N ALA A 87 -25.33 -32.58 24.47
CA ALA A 87 -26.60 -32.98 25.08
C ALA A 87 -27.27 -34.13 24.32
N ASP A 88 -27.05 -34.23 23.02
CA ASP A 88 -27.55 -35.30 22.14
C ASP A 88 -26.60 -36.51 22.02
N GLY A 89 -25.62 -36.61 22.94
CA GLY A 89 -24.80 -37.82 23.12
C GLY A 89 -23.48 -37.85 22.38
N VAL A 90 -23.03 -36.74 21.78
CA VAL A 90 -21.67 -36.68 21.21
C VAL A 90 -20.65 -36.75 22.35
N PRO A 91 -19.62 -37.61 22.27
CA PRO A 91 -18.56 -37.65 23.27
C PRO A 91 -17.85 -36.30 23.42
N LEU A 92 -17.60 -35.88 24.67
CA LEU A 92 -16.95 -34.62 24.99
C LEU A 92 -15.62 -34.47 24.21
N ALA A 93 -14.81 -35.53 24.14
CA ALA A 93 -13.53 -35.53 23.44
C ALA A 93 -13.63 -35.13 21.97
N ALA A 94 -14.71 -35.49 21.27
CA ALA A 94 -14.95 -35.13 19.88
C ALA A 94 -15.29 -33.64 19.68
N THR A 95 -15.65 -32.92 20.75
CA THR A 95 -16.00 -31.49 20.69
C THR A 95 -14.85 -30.56 21.13
N LEU A 96 -13.83 -31.06 21.83
CA LEU A 96 -12.86 -30.23 22.55
C LEU A 96 -12.04 -29.34 21.63
N ALA A 97 -11.53 -29.86 20.49
CA ALA A 97 -10.78 -29.04 19.54
C ALA A 97 -11.63 -27.89 18.96
N ALA A 98 -12.88 -28.19 18.57
CA ALA A 98 -13.83 -27.22 18.07
C ALA A 98 -14.22 -26.18 19.15
N ARG A 99 -14.36 -26.59 20.42
CA ARG A 99 -14.60 -25.68 21.55
C ARG A 99 -13.45 -24.72 21.79
N VAL A 100 -12.21 -25.20 21.72
CA VAL A 100 -11.05 -24.31 21.82
C VAL A 100 -11.09 -23.26 20.71
N GLU A 101 -11.36 -23.65 19.47
CA GLU A 101 -11.47 -22.72 18.35
C GLU A 101 -12.61 -21.71 18.55
N ALA A 102 -13.80 -22.16 18.93
CA ALA A 102 -14.95 -21.28 19.21
C ALA A 102 -14.65 -20.26 20.32
N ARG A 103 -14.04 -20.72 21.42
CA ARG A 103 -13.70 -19.85 22.56
C ARG A 103 -12.57 -18.87 22.25
N LEU A 104 -11.62 -19.25 21.41
CA LEU A 104 -10.61 -18.32 20.88
C LEU A 104 -11.23 -17.22 20.03
N LEU A 105 -12.23 -17.54 19.19
CA LEU A 105 -12.99 -16.54 18.43
C LEU A 105 -13.75 -15.55 19.32
N LEU A 106 -14.17 -16.01 20.50
CA LEU A 106 -14.86 -15.20 21.52
C LEU A 106 -13.90 -14.45 22.47
N GLY A 107 -12.59 -14.63 22.33
CA GLY A 107 -11.60 -14.07 23.27
C GLY A 107 -11.62 -14.73 24.67
N ASN A 108 -12.34 -15.83 24.83
CA ASN A 108 -12.46 -16.55 26.11
C ASN A 108 -11.28 -17.51 26.29
N LEU A 109 -10.13 -16.96 26.68
CA LEU A 109 -8.89 -17.73 26.85
C LEU A 109 -8.99 -18.73 28.02
N ALA A 110 -9.69 -18.38 29.11
CA ALA A 110 -9.86 -19.27 30.26
C ALA A 110 -10.70 -20.48 29.90
N GLY A 111 -11.84 -20.27 29.22
CA GLY A 111 -12.67 -21.38 28.75
C GLY A 111 -11.94 -22.25 27.69
N ALA A 112 -11.15 -21.65 26.83
CA ALA A 112 -10.33 -22.40 25.88
C ALA A 112 -9.28 -23.27 26.58
N GLN A 113 -8.66 -22.77 27.67
CA GLN A 113 -7.73 -23.55 28.51
C GLN A 113 -8.43 -24.74 29.17
N ASP A 114 -9.60 -24.54 29.76
CA ASP A 114 -10.41 -25.64 30.32
C ASP A 114 -10.69 -26.75 29.29
N ALA A 115 -10.99 -26.38 28.05
CA ALA A 115 -11.19 -27.37 26.99
C ALA A 115 -9.89 -28.11 26.62
N VAL A 116 -8.73 -27.45 26.62
CA VAL A 116 -7.43 -28.09 26.38
C VAL A 116 -7.05 -29.04 27.51
N ASP A 117 -7.32 -28.69 28.78
CA ASP A 117 -7.00 -29.48 29.96
C ASP A 117 -7.81 -30.79 30.02
N ARG A 118 -8.98 -30.80 29.37
CA ARG A 118 -9.84 -31.98 29.24
C ARG A 118 -9.52 -32.86 28.02
N MET A 119 -8.58 -32.46 27.18
CA MET A 119 -8.18 -33.27 26.04
C MET A 119 -7.50 -34.56 26.50
N PRO A 120 -7.68 -35.67 25.75
CA PRO A 120 -6.98 -36.92 26.06
C PRO A 120 -5.46 -36.78 25.88
N ALA A 121 -4.70 -37.71 26.46
CA ALA A 121 -3.26 -37.76 26.30
C ALA A 121 -2.84 -37.96 24.84
N GLU A 122 -3.54 -38.84 24.11
CA GLU A 122 -3.39 -38.99 22.68
C GLU A 122 -4.23 -37.95 21.95
N ARG A 123 -3.56 -37.06 21.25
CA ARG A 123 -4.18 -35.95 20.54
C ARG A 123 -4.02 -36.12 19.03
N ASP A 124 -5.09 -35.90 18.31
CA ASP A 124 -5.08 -35.78 16.85
C ASP A 124 -4.54 -34.42 16.39
N ALA A 125 -4.41 -34.24 15.08
CA ALA A 125 -3.88 -33.01 14.50
C ALA A 125 -4.72 -31.77 14.87
N ALA A 126 -6.05 -31.90 14.93
CA ALA A 126 -6.94 -30.81 15.27
C ALA A 126 -6.78 -30.37 16.73
N MET A 127 -6.67 -31.32 17.66
CA MET A 127 -6.44 -31.02 19.08
C MET A 127 -5.08 -30.38 19.33
N ILE A 128 -4.01 -30.88 18.69
CA ILE A 128 -2.66 -30.31 18.81
C ILE A 128 -2.64 -28.89 18.25
N ARG A 129 -3.26 -28.68 17.09
CA ARG A 129 -3.38 -27.34 16.45
C ARG A 129 -4.13 -26.36 17.32
N ALA A 130 -5.30 -26.77 17.85
CA ALA A 130 -6.12 -25.94 18.74
C ALA A 130 -5.36 -25.53 20.02
N ALA A 131 -4.66 -26.47 20.66
CA ALA A 131 -3.84 -26.21 21.84
C ALA A 131 -2.65 -25.26 21.53
N ALA A 132 -2.02 -25.40 20.38
CA ALA A 132 -0.94 -24.52 19.94
C ALA A 132 -1.42 -23.09 19.68
N ARG A 133 -2.62 -22.93 19.09
CA ARG A 133 -3.27 -21.62 18.87
C ARG A 133 -3.60 -20.94 20.19
N LEU A 134 -4.12 -21.68 21.17
CA LEU A 134 -4.37 -21.13 22.50
C LEU A 134 -3.08 -20.63 23.14
N LYS A 135 -2.02 -21.44 23.13
CA LYS A 135 -0.72 -21.05 23.68
C LYS A 135 -0.16 -19.78 23.00
N ALA A 136 -0.32 -19.66 21.70
CA ALA A 136 0.07 -18.45 20.97
C ALA A 136 -0.76 -17.24 21.40
N ALA A 137 -2.07 -17.38 21.57
CA ALA A 137 -2.98 -16.33 22.03
C ALA A 137 -2.69 -15.87 23.48
N GLN A 138 -2.18 -16.77 24.32
CA GLN A 138 -1.74 -16.47 25.70
C GLN A 138 -0.36 -15.79 25.78
N GLY A 139 0.25 -15.41 24.65
CA GLY A 139 1.55 -14.76 24.61
C GLY A 139 2.74 -15.70 24.43
N GLY A 140 2.52 -16.97 24.12
CA GLY A 140 3.57 -17.97 23.85
C GLY A 140 4.41 -17.72 22.58
N GLY A 141 4.09 -16.67 21.85
CA GLY A 141 4.81 -16.19 20.68
C GLY A 141 4.62 -17.02 19.40
N GLY A 142 4.69 -16.34 18.25
CA GLY A 142 4.52 -16.96 16.93
C GLY A 142 5.57 -18.03 16.59
N ALA A 143 6.76 -17.95 17.16
CA ALA A 143 7.83 -18.94 16.96
C ALA A 143 7.51 -20.31 17.59
N ALA A 144 6.84 -20.32 18.76
CA ALA A 144 6.42 -21.57 19.40
C ALA A 144 5.30 -22.25 18.60
N LEU A 145 4.30 -21.48 18.17
CA LEU A 145 3.24 -21.97 17.29
C LEU A 145 3.83 -22.56 16.01
N ARG A 146 4.74 -21.86 15.35
CA ARG A 146 5.38 -22.31 14.12
C ARG A 146 6.10 -23.66 14.29
N ARG A 147 6.88 -23.81 15.36
CA ARG A 147 7.56 -25.11 15.66
C ARG A 147 6.56 -26.25 15.84
N THR A 148 5.44 -26.00 16.53
CA THR A 148 4.40 -27.02 16.68
C THR A 148 3.74 -27.36 15.35
N LEU A 149 3.49 -26.37 14.49
CA LEU A 149 2.94 -26.60 13.15
C LEU A 149 3.92 -27.35 12.24
N GLU A 150 5.23 -27.08 12.35
CA GLU A 150 6.28 -27.83 11.64
C GLU A 150 6.30 -29.31 12.04
N GLN A 151 6.16 -29.59 13.33
CA GLN A 151 6.02 -30.97 13.83
C GLN A 151 4.72 -31.62 13.37
N LEU A 152 3.62 -30.85 13.33
CA LEU A 152 2.33 -31.35 12.84
C LEU A 152 2.40 -31.76 11.37
N VAL A 153 2.91 -30.91 10.48
CA VAL A 153 2.99 -31.24 9.06
C VAL A 153 3.98 -32.36 8.76
N ALA A 154 4.98 -32.54 9.61
CA ALA A 154 5.89 -33.70 9.53
C ALA A 154 5.19 -35.01 9.93
N ARG A 155 4.33 -34.97 10.96
CA ARG A 155 3.57 -36.15 11.44
C ARG A 155 2.31 -36.42 10.60
N TYR A 156 1.66 -35.36 10.11
CA TYR A 156 0.42 -35.42 9.33
C TYR A 156 0.58 -34.65 8.02
N PRO A 157 1.34 -35.17 7.04
CA PRO A 157 1.71 -34.44 5.82
C PRO A 157 0.54 -34.12 4.89
N ASP A 158 -0.61 -34.78 5.07
CA ASP A 158 -1.82 -34.58 4.29
C ASP A 158 -2.87 -33.69 4.98
N ASP A 159 -2.57 -33.15 6.17
CA ASP A 159 -3.44 -32.20 6.85
C ASP A 159 -3.29 -30.78 6.25
N ALA A 160 -4.10 -30.46 5.25
CA ALA A 160 -4.09 -29.18 4.54
C ALA A 160 -4.22 -27.96 5.48
N ARG A 161 -5.01 -28.09 6.57
CA ARG A 161 -5.20 -27.00 7.54
C ARG A 161 -3.93 -26.65 8.29
N SER A 162 -3.16 -27.65 8.72
CA SER A 162 -1.86 -27.41 9.35
C SER A 162 -0.86 -26.75 8.38
N TRP A 163 -0.89 -27.11 7.09
CA TRP A 163 -0.11 -26.44 6.06
C TRP A 163 -0.56 -24.98 5.86
N THR A 164 -1.87 -24.71 5.84
CA THR A 164 -2.41 -23.34 5.72
C THR A 164 -1.96 -22.48 6.90
N GLU A 165 -2.06 -23.00 8.14
CA GLU A 165 -1.65 -22.24 9.34
C GLU A 165 -0.12 -22.05 9.40
N LEU A 166 0.66 -23.05 9.01
CA LEU A 166 2.12 -22.94 8.91
C LEU A 166 2.50 -21.88 7.87
N GLY A 167 1.85 -21.90 6.71
CA GLY A 167 2.05 -20.90 5.67
C GLY A 167 1.77 -19.48 6.16
N ARG A 168 0.65 -19.25 6.85
CA ARG A 168 0.34 -17.95 7.47
C ARG A 168 1.35 -17.53 8.52
N SER A 169 1.77 -18.46 9.40
CA SER A 169 2.77 -18.19 10.43
C SER A 169 4.11 -17.81 9.83
N ARG A 170 4.56 -18.48 8.78
CA ARG A 170 5.79 -18.19 8.04
C ARG A 170 5.68 -16.88 7.28
N PHE A 171 4.56 -16.64 6.61
CA PHE A 171 4.28 -15.39 5.89
C PHE A 171 4.31 -14.19 6.83
N GLY A 172 3.61 -14.27 7.97
CA GLY A 172 3.64 -13.22 9.00
C GLY A 172 5.01 -13.00 9.65
N ALA A 173 5.88 -14.00 9.62
CA ALA A 173 7.28 -13.89 10.06
C ALA A 173 8.22 -13.43 8.94
N GLY A 174 7.71 -13.24 7.69
CA GLY A 174 8.47 -12.86 6.53
C GLY A 174 9.33 -13.96 5.91
N ASP A 175 9.19 -15.21 6.37
CA ASP A 175 9.79 -16.40 5.73
C ASP A 175 9.04 -16.70 4.42
N MET A 176 9.40 -15.96 3.38
CA MET A 176 8.69 -16.00 2.10
C MET A 176 8.84 -17.35 1.39
N ASP A 177 10.00 -17.98 1.46
CA ASP A 177 10.23 -19.28 0.82
C ASP A 177 9.47 -20.39 1.55
N GLY A 178 9.54 -20.42 2.87
CA GLY A 178 8.77 -21.35 3.67
C GLY A 178 7.26 -21.14 3.56
N ALA A 179 6.80 -19.89 3.48
CA ALA A 179 5.41 -19.55 3.25
C ALA A 179 4.93 -20.02 1.87
N SER A 180 5.73 -19.79 0.82
CA SER A 180 5.41 -20.24 -0.55
C SER A 180 5.27 -21.75 -0.64
N HIS A 181 6.20 -22.49 -0.01
CA HIS A 181 6.13 -23.95 0.02
C HIS A 181 4.88 -24.45 0.76
N ALA A 182 4.61 -23.88 1.95
CA ALA A 182 3.48 -24.33 2.76
C ALA A 182 2.13 -23.98 2.11
N ALA A 183 1.99 -22.76 1.54
CA ALA A 183 0.77 -22.34 0.86
C ALA A 183 0.49 -23.18 -0.40
N ALA A 184 1.53 -23.47 -1.22
CA ALA A 184 1.41 -24.33 -2.38
C ALA A 184 0.99 -25.76 -2.00
N ARG A 185 1.55 -26.30 -0.91
CA ARG A 185 1.19 -27.63 -0.41
C ARG A 185 -0.26 -27.65 0.11
N ALA A 186 -0.69 -26.62 0.85
CA ALA A 186 -2.07 -26.49 1.32
C ALA A 186 -3.07 -26.46 0.15
N ALA A 187 -2.82 -25.61 -0.86
CA ALA A 187 -3.68 -25.51 -2.04
C ALA A 187 -3.71 -26.80 -2.89
N ALA A 188 -2.61 -27.54 -2.94
CA ALA A 188 -2.55 -28.84 -3.63
C ALA A 188 -3.35 -29.92 -2.89
N LEU A 189 -3.30 -29.93 -1.55
CA LEU A 189 -4.04 -30.89 -0.72
C LEU A 189 -5.54 -30.57 -0.64
N ALA A 190 -5.91 -29.30 -0.66
CA ALA A 190 -7.28 -28.84 -0.57
C ALA A 190 -7.61 -27.79 -1.65
N PRO A 191 -7.71 -28.18 -2.93
CA PRO A 191 -7.90 -27.25 -4.06
C PRO A 191 -9.31 -26.61 -4.09
N ALA A 192 -10.21 -27.07 -3.25
CA ALA A 192 -11.53 -26.47 -3.06
C ALA A 192 -11.62 -25.57 -1.82
N ASP A 193 -10.61 -25.56 -0.94
CA ASP A 193 -10.64 -24.79 0.30
C ASP A 193 -10.34 -23.30 0.03
N PRO A 194 -11.32 -22.38 0.23
CA PRO A 194 -11.11 -20.94 0.03
C PRO A 194 -9.96 -20.38 0.87
N ASP A 195 -9.75 -20.92 2.07
CA ASP A 195 -8.73 -20.46 3.01
C ASP A 195 -7.31 -20.75 2.50
N ALA A 196 -7.10 -21.97 1.95
CA ALA A 196 -5.84 -22.38 1.32
C ALA A 196 -5.57 -21.59 0.04
N LEU A 197 -6.62 -21.38 -0.79
CA LEU A 197 -6.52 -20.59 -2.02
C LEU A 197 -6.23 -19.11 -1.73
N THR A 198 -6.86 -18.54 -0.70
CA THR A 198 -6.63 -17.14 -0.29
C THR A 198 -5.20 -16.96 0.20
N LEU A 199 -4.69 -17.85 1.05
CA LEU A 199 -3.29 -17.83 1.48
C LEU A 199 -2.33 -17.93 0.30
N GLN A 200 -2.59 -18.83 -0.63
CA GLN A 200 -1.76 -18.95 -1.85
C GLN A 200 -1.77 -17.63 -2.64
N GLY A 201 -2.93 -16.99 -2.77
CA GLY A 201 -3.06 -15.69 -3.40
C GLY A 201 -2.28 -14.58 -2.70
N GLU A 202 -2.32 -14.53 -1.37
CA GLU A 202 -1.56 -13.56 -0.56
C GLU A 202 -0.05 -13.73 -0.76
N VAL A 203 0.44 -14.96 -0.69
CA VAL A 203 1.88 -15.27 -0.85
C VAL A 203 2.34 -15.01 -2.28
N VAL A 204 1.55 -15.43 -3.29
CA VAL A 204 1.86 -15.20 -4.71
C VAL A 204 1.86 -13.70 -5.01
N ARG A 205 0.88 -12.95 -4.49
CA ARG A 205 0.82 -11.48 -4.61
C ARG A 205 2.06 -10.81 -4.02
N ALA A 206 2.45 -11.21 -2.82
CA ALA A 206 3.61 -10.64 -2.14
C ALA A 206 4.92 -10.96 -2.87
N ARG A 207 5.02 -12.15 -3.48
CA ARG A 207 6.23 -12.59 -4.17
C ARG A 207 6.32 -12.10 -5.60
N TYR A 208 5.21 -12.12 -6.35
CA TYR A 208 5.21 -11.90 -7.81
C TYR A 208 4.42 -10.66 -8.27
N GLY A 209 3.80 -9.94 -7.34
CA GLY A 209 3.07 -8.71 -7.61
C GLY A 209 1.55 -8.86 -7.60
N LEU A 210 0.87 -7.71 -7.64
CA LEU A 210 -0.59 -7.62 -7.44
C LEU A 210 -1.39 -8.49 -8.42
N ALA A 211 -1.07 -8.43 -9.70
CA ALA A 211 -1.79 -9.16 -10.74
C ALA A 211 -1.69 -10.67 -10.59
N ALA A 212 -0.56 -11.18 -10.08
CA ALA A 212 -0.31 -12.61 -9.90
C ALA A 212 -1.20 -13.25 -8.81
N GLY A 213 -1.62 -12.47 -7.81
CA GLY A 213 -2.50 -12.94 -6.74
C GLY A 213 -3.96 -13.06 -7.15
N LEU A 214 -4.43 -12.23 -8.11
CA LEU A 214 -5.85 -12.15 -8.47
C LEU A 214 -6.51 -13.49 -8.85
N PRO A 215 -5.91 -14.36 -9.69
CA PRO A 215 -6.53 -15.63 -10.07
C PRO A 215 -6.83 -16.53 -8.87
N TRP A 216 -6.01 -16.47 -7.82
CA TRP A 216 -6.18 -17.27 -6.61
C TRP A 216 -7.36 -16.78 -5.77
N PHE A 217 -7.49 -15.46 -5.59
CA PHE A 217 -8.67 -14.88 -4.92
C PHE A 217 -9.95 -15.14 -5.71
N GLN A 218 -9.91 -15.04 -7.04
CA GLN A 218 -11.03 -15.40 -7.89
C GLN A 218 -11.38 -16.88 -7.77
N ALA A 219 -10.39 -17.77 -7.68
CA ALA A 219 -10.62 -19.19 -7.47
C ALA A 219 -11.29 -19.47 -6.12
N ALA A 220 -10.87 -18.79 -5.04
CA ALA A 220 -11.52 -18.87 -3.74
C ALA A 220 -12.98 -18.40 -3.81
N LEU A 221 -13.24 -17.23 -4.41
CA LEU A 221 -14.58 -16.65 -4.57
C LEU A 221 -15.48 -17.44 -5.52
N LYS A 222 -14.91 -18.20 -6.45
CA LYS A 222 -15.67 -19.15 -7.26
C LYS A 222 -16.19 -20.34 -6.43
N ARG A 223 -15.48 -20.71 -5.35
CA ARG A 223 -15.90 -21.76 -4.42
C ARG A 223 -16.94 -21.24 -3.45
N ASP A 224 -16.64 -20.14 -2.79
CA ASP A 224 -17.55 -19.44 -1.90
C ASP A 224 -17.60 -17.94 -2.23
N PRO A 225 -18.65 -17.47 -2.93
CA PRO A 225 -18.79 -16.06 -3.32
C PRO A 225 -18.87 -15.08 -2.14
N TYR A 226 -19.13 -15.57 -0.95
CA TYR A 226 -19.25 -14.79 0.27
C TYR A 226 -18.09 -14.99 1.24
N ASP A 227 -17.03 -15.70 0.82
CA ASP A 227 -15.83 -15.85 1.67
C ASP A 227 -15.22 -14.50 1.99
N HIS A 228 -15.40 -14.06 3.24
CA HIS A 228 -15.02 -12.72 3.67
C HIS A 228 -13.53 -12.45 3.53
N PRO A 229 -12.60 -13.32 3.98
CA PRO A 229 -11.17 -13.12 3.81
C PRO A 229 -10.76 -12.95 2.34
N ALA A 230 -11.28 -13.80 1.45
CA ALA A 230 -10.99 -13.70 0.01
C ALA A 230 -11.52 -12.38 -0.59
N LEU A 231 -12.74 -11.96 -0.22
CA LEU A 231 -13.32 -10.68 -0.66
C LEU A 231 -12.47 -9.49 -0.25
N ILE A 232 -11.97 -9.45 0.99
CA ILE A 232 -11.10 -8.38 1.48
C ILE A 232 -9.78 -8.35 0.71
N GLN A 233 -9.13 -9.50 0.52
CA GLN A 233 -7.85 -9.56 -0.22
C GLN A 233 -8.04 -9.22 -1.69
N TYR A 234 -9.13 -9.68 -2.30
CA TYR A 234 -9.49 -9.36 -3.68
C TYR A 234 -9.77 -7.86 -3.86
N ALA A 235 -10.61 -7.27 -3.00
CA ALA A 235 -10.94 -5.85 -3.02
C ALA A 235 -9.71 -4.96 -2.82
N ALA A 236 -8.85 -5.29 -1.85
CA ALA A 236 -7.60 -4.58 -1.61
C ALA A 236 -6.69 -4.62 -2.85
N THR A 237 -6.52 -5.81 -3.45
CA THR A 237 -5.68 -5.99 -4.64
C THR A 237 -6.22 -5.21 -5.85
N LEU A 238 -7.55 -5.23 -6.05
CA LEU A 238 -8.20 -4.44 -7.10
C LEU A 238 -8.04 -2.93 -6.88
N GLY A 239 -8.19 -2.48 -5.63
CA GLY A 239 -7.98 -1.08 -5.26
C GLY A 239 -6.55 -0.60 -5.53
N ASP A 240 -5.56 -1.43 -5.23
CA ASP A 240 -4.14 -1.12 -5.50
C ASP A 240 -3.80 -1.17 -7.00
N LEU A 241 -4.55 -1.95 -7.80
CA LEU A 241 -4.46 -1.96 -9.26
C LEU A 241 -5.25 -0.81 -9.93
N GLY A 242 -5.88 0.08 -9.15
CA GLY A 242 -6.67 1.19 -9.68
C GLY A 242 -8.08 0.80 -10.15
N ARG A 243 -8.50 -0.47 -9.98
CA ARG A 243 -9.83 -0.99 -10.37
C ARG A 243 -10.87 -0.65 -9.30
N ALA A 244 -11.10 0.64 -9.07
CA ALA A 244 -11.91 1.15 -7.95
C ALA A 244 -13.36 0.65 -7.96
N THR A 245 -13.99 0.56 -9.13
CA THR A 245 -15.37 0.07 -9.27
C THR A 245 -15.50 -1.39 -8.85
N ASP A 246 -14.57 -2.24 -9.29
CA ASP A 246 -14.58 -3.67 -8.96
C ASP A 246 -14.25 -3.87 -7.48
N ALA A 247 -13.28 -3.10 -6.94
CA ALA A 247 -12.96 -3.10 -5.53
C ALA A 247 -14.17 -2.70 -4.67
N LEU A 248 -14.91 -1.67 -5.08
CA LEU A 248 -16.13 -1.25 -4.37
C LEU A 248 -17.23 -2.33 -4.41
N ALA A 249 -17.39 -3.02 -5.53
CA ALA A 249 -18.32 -4.14 -5.64
C ALA A 249 -17.94 -5.28 -4.68
N ALA A 250 -16.67 -5.66 -4.63
CA ALA A 250 -16.17 -6.69 -3.73
C ALA A 250 -16.35 -6.31 -2.25
N THR A 251 -16.09 -5.03 -1.87
CA THR A 251 -16.31 -4.58 -0.49
C THR A 251 -17.79 -4.57 -0.10
N ARG A 252 -18.70 -4.28 -1.02
CA ARG A 252 -20.15 -4.37 -0.78
C ARG A 252 -20.56 -5.82 -0.52
N THR A 253 -20.06 -6.76 -1.30
CA THR A 253 -20.29 -8.19 -1.06
C THR A 253 -19.72 -8.63 0.29
N ALA A 254 -18.54 -8.13 0.67
CA ALA A 254 -17.94 -8.40 1.98
C ALA A 254 -18.83 -7.89 3.14
N LEU A 255 -19.47 -6.73 2.97
CA LEU A 255 -20.42 -6.19 3.97
C LEU A 255 -21.76 -6.96 4.01
N VAL A 256 -22.14 -7.64 2.93
CA VAL A 256 -23.28 -8.57 2.96
C VAL A 256 -22.93 -9.83 3.74
N SER A 257 -21.72 -10.35 3.55
CA SER A 257 -21.21 -11.52 4.27
C SER A 257 -21.00 -11.23 5.77
N GLU A 258 -20.36 -10.10 6.08
CA GLU A 258 -20.06 -9.66 7.45
C GLU A 258 -20.47 -8.19 7.64
N PRO A 259 -21.72 -7.92 8.07
CA PRO A 259 -22.19 -6.57 8.31
C PRO A 259 -21.33 -5.83 9.34
N GLY A 260 -20.85 -4.64 8.97
CA GLY A 260 -19.99 -3.84 9.84
C GLY A 260 -18.51 -4.22 9.82
N SER A 261 -18.07 -5.09 8.91
CA SER A 261 -16.65 -5.44 8.75
C SER A 261 -15.74 -4.20 8.71
N PRO A 262 -14.83 -4.03 9.69
CA PRO A 262 -13.95 -2.87 9.73
C PRO A 262 -13.01 -2.82 8.51
N GLU A 263 -12.56 -3.97 8.02
CA GLU A 263 -11.69 -4.08 6.85
C GLU A 263 -12.39 -3.62 5.57
N ALA A 264 -13.63 -4.05 5.36
CA ALA A 264 -14.41 -3.65 4.19
C ALA A 264 -14.73 -2.14 4.23
N LEU A 265 -15.12 -1.61 5.40
CA LEU A 265 -15.37 -0.18 5.60
C LEU A 265 -14.10 0.66 5.39
N TYR A 266 -12.95 0.19 5.89
CA TYR A 266 -11.66 0.84 5.66
C TYR A 266 -11.31 0.90 4.15
N LEU A 267 -11.50 -0.20 3.42
CA LEU A 267 -11.26 -0.22 1.98
C LEU A 267 -12.19 0.75 1.24
N GLN A 268 -13.47 0.83 1.62
CA GLN A 268 -14.39 1.83 1.08
C GLN A 268 -13.93 3.26 1.39
N ALA A 269 -13.43 3.51 2.60
CA ALA A 269 -12.86 4.80 2.96
C ALA A 269 -11.66 5.17 2.09
N VAL A 270 -10.75 4.23 1.81
CA VAL A 270 -9.60 4.42 0.90
C VAL A 270 -10.07 4.75 -0.51
N ILE A 271 -11.04 4.00 -1.04
CA ILE A 271 -11.58 4.21 -2.39
C ILE A 271 -12.22 5.60 -2.49
N ALA A 272 -13.05 5.98 -1.51
CA ALA A 272 -13.70 7.29 -1.47
C ALA A 272 -12.68 8.45 -1.35
N ALA A 273 -11.63 8.27 -0.53
CA ALA A 273 -10.57 9.26 -0.38
C ALA A 273 -9.78 9.47 -1.67
N ARG A 274 -9.43 8.38 -2.38
CA ARG A 274 -8.76 8.44 -3.69
C ARG A 274 -9.63 9.13 -4.76
N ALA A 275 -10.96 9.01 -4.65
CA ALA A 275 -11.91 9.69 -5.52
C ALA A 275 -12.19 11.16 -5.10
N GLY A 276 -11.56 11.68 -4.05
CA GLY A 276 -11.77 13.04 -3.53
C GLY A 276 -13.02 13.22 -2.67
N HIS A 277 -13.76 12.14 -2.37
CA HIS A 277 -14.96 12.18 -1.53
C HIS A 277 -14.61 12.10 -0.04
N PHE A 278 -13.91 13.11 0.48
CA PHE A 278 -13.31 13.09 1.82
C PHE A 278 -14.34 12.96 2.96
N ALA A 279 -15.53 13.53 2.81
CA ALA A 279 -16.60 13.41 3.82
C ALA A 279 -17.12 11.97 3.91
N LEU A 280 -17.34 11.32 2.76
CA LEU A 280 -17.74 9.92 2.69
C LEU A 280 -16.66 8.99 3.23
N ALA A 281 -15.40 9.26 2.88
CA ALA A 281 -14.25 8.52 3.39
C ALA A 281 -14.14 8.60 4.92
N GLN A 282 -14.35 9.81 5.48
CA GLN A 282 -14.34 10.02 6.92
C GLN A 282 -15.48 9.25 7.61
N GLN A 283 -16.69 9.29 7.07
CA GLN A 283 -17.83 8.54 7.59
C GLN A 283 -17.58 7.02 7.58
N ALA A 284 -17.08 6.48 6.46
CA ALA A 284 -16.74 5.06 6.35
C ALA A 284 -15.66 4.65 7.37
N LEU A 285 -14.66 5.51 7.59
CA LEU A 285 -13.61 5.27 8.58
C LEU A 285 -14.15 5.29 10.02
N GLU A 286 -15.08 6.20 10.34
CA GLU A 286 -15.73 6.27 11.65
C GLU A 286 -16.59 5.04 11.95
N LEU A 287 -17.27 4.49 10.94
CA LEU A 287 -18.05 3.26 11.06
C LEU A 287 -17.21 2.03 11.42
N THR A 288 -15.88 2.07 11.24
CA THR A 288 -14.99 1.00 11.73
C THR A 288 -14.94 0.90 13.27
N GLY A 289 -15.54 1.84 14.00
CA GLY A 289 -15.53 1.89 15.46
C GLY A 289 -14.13 1.95 16.09
N GLY A 290 -13.11 2.27 15.30
CA GLY A 290 -11.72 2.31 15.74
C GLY A 290 -11.05 0.93 15.90
N ALA A 291 -11.67 -0.15 15.45
CA ALA A 291 -11.12 -1.51 15.52
C ALA A 291 -9.73 -1.63 14.86
N LEU A 292 -9.47 -0.85 13.80
CA LEU A 292 -8.21 -0.86 13.07
C LEU A 292 -7.24 0.28 13.47
N ARG A 293 -7.51 1.00 14.56
CA ARG A 293 -6.73 2.21 14.97
C ARG A 293 -5.24 1.97 15.16
N ALA A 294 -4.84 0.75 15.49
CA ALA A 294 -3.43 0.38 15.66
C ALA A 294 -2.69 0.19 14.32
N ARG A 295 -3.40 0.11 13.20
CA ARG A 295 -2.77 -0.10 11.89
C ARG A 295 -2.19 1.22 11.36
N PRO A 296 -0.90 1.25 10.94
CA PRO A 296 -0.26 2.46 10.39
C PRO A 296 -0.99 3.03 9.18
N SER A 297 -1.56 2.17 8.32
CA SER A 297 -2.32 2.58 7.13
C SER A 297 -3.60 3.36 7.47
N VAL A 298 -4.24 3.03 8.59
CA VAL A 298 -5.42 3.77 9.09
C VAL A 298 -5.03 5.14 9.62
N ALA A 299 -3.91 5.23 10.36
CA ALA A 299 -3.37 6.51 10.80
C ALA A 299 -2.97 7.41 9.62
N LEU A 300 -2.40 6.81 8.56
CA LEU A 300 -2.08 7.52 7.32
C LEU A 300 -3.34 8.15 6.71
N LEU A 301 -4.40 7.36 6.53
CA LEU A 301 -5.67 7.79 5.94
C LEU A 301 -6.38 8.84 6.81
N ASP A 302 -6.51 8.62 8.13
CA ASP A 302 -7.18 9.56 9.03
C ASP A 302 -6.49 10.92 9.04
N GLY A 303 -5.15 10.93 9.07
CA GLY A 303 -4.37 12.16 8.97
C GLY A 303 -4.54 12.86 7.62
N ALA A 304 -4.56 12.11 6.51
CA ALA A 304 -4.75 12.65 5.17
C ALA A 304 -6.14 13.28 5.01
N LEU A 305 -7.18 12.62 5.51
CA LEU A 305 -8.55 13.15 5.52
C LEU A 305 -8.65 14.45 6.37
N ALA A 306 -8.02 14.45 7.54
CA ALA A 306 -7.99 15.64 8.39
C ALA A 306 -7.27 16.81 7.71
N TYR A 307 -6.15 16.53 7.05
CA TYR A 307 -5.38 17.55 6.33
C TYR A 307 -6.15 18.11 5.13
N ALA A 308 -6.72 17.23 4.29
CA ALA A 308 -7.51 17.62 3.13
C ALA A 308 -8.76 18.42 3.48
N GLN A 309 -9.32 18.22 4.67
CA GLN A 309 -10.48 18.95 5.19
C GLN A 309 -10.10 20.25 5.96
N GLY A 310 -8.85 20.71 5.85
CA GLY A 310 -8.40 21.95 6.50
C GLY A 310 -8.28 21.86 8.02
N ARG A 311 -8.06 20.66 8.58
CA ARG A 311 -7.89 20.41 10.02
C ARG A 311 -6.45 19.99 10.36
N PRO A 312 -5.43 20.85 10.12
CA PRO A 312 -4.03 20.47 10.22
C PRO A 312 -3.61 20.04 11.63
N GLN A 313 -4.19 20.63 12.70
CA GLN A 313 -3.88 20.23 14.08
C GLN A 313 -4.29 18.79 14.38
N ARG A 314 -5.40 18.31 13.79
CA ARG A 314 -5.79 16.90 13.89
C ARG A 314 -4.81 16.01 13.12
N ALA A 315 -4.44 16.40 11.91
CA ALA A 315 -3.44 15.68 11.12
C ALA A 315 -2.10 15.55 11.86
N VAL A 316 -1.63 16.64 12.50
CA VAL A 316 -0.42 16.62 13.35
C VAL A 316 -0.53 15.56 14.44
N ARG A 317 -1.62 15.53 15.22
CA ARG A 317 -1.78 14.53 16.29
C ARG A 317 -1.74 13.10 15.77
N VAL A 318 -2.41 12.82 14.65
CA VAL A 318 -2.49 11.49 14.06
C VAL A 318 -1.14 11.06 13.48
N TRP A 319 -0.51 11.92 12.70
CA TRP A 319 0.77 11.59 12.06
C TRP A 319 1.97 11.63 13.00
N THR A 320 1.91 12.36 14.12
CA THR A 320 2.91 12.23 15.20
C THR A 320 2.94 10.79 15.72
N ARG A 321 1.75 10.19 15.95
CA ARG A 321 1.68 8.78 16.35
C ARG A 321 2.23 7.86 15.27
N LEU A 322 1.93 8.12 13.99
CA LEU A 322 2.46 7.34 12.87
C LEU A 322 3.99 7.39 12.82
N VAL A 323 4.58 8.59 12.94
CA VAL A 323 6.05 8.77 12.98
C VAL A 323 6.67 8.09 14.21
N THR A 324 5.98 8.07 15.35
CA THR A 324 6.44 7.34 16.54
C THR A 324 6.45 5.82 16.30
N MET A 325 5.44 5.28 15.63
CA MET A 325 5.38 3.85 15.26
C MET A 325 6.40 3.49 14.17
N GLN A 326 6.65 4.40 13.23
CA GLN A 326 7.49 4.20 12.07
C GLN A 326 8.51 5.35 11.91
N PRO A 327 9.50 5.49 12.81
CA PRO A 327 10.40 6.65 12.85
C PRO A 327 11.27 6.81 11.58
N MET A 328 11.45 5.72 10.83
CA MET A 328 12.23 5.70 9.58
C MET A 328 11.37 5.91 8.33
N ASN A 329 10.06 6.12 8.46
CA ASN A 329 9.16 6.37 7.35
C ASN A 329 9.26 7.83 6.89
N VAL A 330 9.92 8.06 5.76
CA VAL A 330 10.11 9.41 5.15
C VAL A 330 8.78 10.07 4.89
N ALA A 331 7.90 9.40 4.17
CA ALA A 331 6.60 9.94 3.77
C ALA A 331 5.77 10.35 5.00
N ALA A 332 5.79 9.57 6.08
CA ALA A 332 5.11 9.93 7.32
C ALA A 332 5.69 11.21 7.95
N ARG A 333 7.03 11.38 7.93
CA ARG A 333 7.69 12.60 8.41
C ARG A 333 7.35 13.82 7.55
N GLU A 334 7.33 13.67 6.24
CA GLU A 334 6.98 14.74 5.30
C GLU A 334 5.53 15.18 5.47
N LEU A 335 4.61 14.25 5.57
CA LEU A 335 3.21 14.52 5.83
C LEU A 335 3.01 15.24 7.18
N LEU A 336 3.70 14.77 8.23
CA LEU A 336 3.68 15.43 9.53
C LEU A 336 4.21 16.86 9.44
N ALA A 337 5.36 17.06 8.79
CA ALA A 337 5.94 18.38 8.61
C ALA A 337 5.03 19.32 7.80
N ALA A 338 4.41 18.82 6.74
CA ALA A 338 3.42 19.59 5.97
C ALA A 338 2.23 20.04 6.85
N ALA A 339 1.72 19.13 7.69
CA ALA A 339 0.64 19.47 8.62
C ALA A 339 1.08 20.48 9.70
N GLN A 340 2.32 20.35 10.22
CA GLN A 340 2.89 21.29 11.20
C GLN A 340 3.06 22.69 10.58
N ILE A 341 3.53 22.78 9.33
CA ILE A 341 3.60 24.07 8.58
C ILE A 341 2.21 24.67 8.42
N ALA A 342 1.23 23.87 8.00
CA ALA A 342 -0.16 24.33 7.84
C ALA A 342 -0.81 24.74 9.18
N ALA A 343 -0.37 24.13 10.29
CA ALA A 343 -0.78 24.50 11.65
C ALA A 343 -0.03 25.73 12.20
N GLY A 344 0.97 26.27 11.47
CA GLY A 344 1.79 27.41 11.89
C GLY A 344 3.02 27.04 12.74
N ASP A 345 3.25 25.76 13.02
CA ASP A 345 4.37 25.29 13.85
C ASP A 345 5.60 24.93 12.98
N ARG A 346 6.28 25.98 12.50
CA ARG A 346 7.49 25.83 11.68
C ARG A 346 8.67 25.19 12.43
N PRO A 347 8.93 25.50 13.72
CA PRO A 347 10.00 24.83 14.45
C PRO A 347 9.82 23.34 14.57
N ALA A 348 8.59 22.86 14.86
CA ALA A 348 8.30 21.44 14.93
C ALA A 348 8.47 20.76 13.56
N ALA A 349 8.06 21.42 12.47
CA ALA A 349 8.25 20.92 11.12
C ALA A 349 9.73 20.69 10.78
N LEU A 350 10.60 21.64 11.15
CA LEU A 350 12.04 21.51 10.96
C LEU A 350 12.63 20.37 11.79
N ALA A 351 12.21 20.21 13.04
CA ALA A 351 12.63 19.11 13.89
C ALA A 351 12.22 17.75 13.28
N THR A 352 11.01 17.67 12.73
CA THR A 352 10.50 16.48 12.05
C THR A 352 11.29 16.15 10.78
N LEU A 353 11.67 17.16 9.99
CA LEU A 353 12.42 17.00 8.74
C LEU A 353 13.93 16.82 8.96
N ARG A 354 14.49 17.20 10.11
CA ARG A 354 15.92 17.18 10.38
C ARG A 354 16.62 15.88 9.98
N PRO A 355 16.09 14.68 10.30
CA PRO A 355 16.73 13.42 9.90
C PRO A 355 16.83 13.25 8.37
N ILE A 356 15.92 13.86 7.61
CA ILE A 356 15.93 13.83 6.14
C ILE A 356 16.91 14.89 5.61
N LEU A 357 16.84 16.12 6.12
CA LEU A 357 17.61 17.26 5.62
C LEU A 357 19.12 17.15 5.88
N SER A 358 19.52 16.40 6.91
CA SER A 358 20.94 16.14 7.20
C SER A 358 21.63 15.29 6.13
N ARG A 359 20.88 14.76 5.19
CA ARG A 359 21.34 13.84 4.16
C ARG A 359 21.70 14.56 2.87
N ALA A 360 22.68 14.04 2.15
CA ALA A 360 23.07 14.56 0.83
C ALA A 360 21.99 14.31 -0.24
N ASP A 361 21.17 13.27 -0.05
CA ASP A 361 20.13 12.78 -0.95
C ASP A 361 18.71 13.18 -0.50
N ALA A 362 18.56 14.21 0.34
CA ALA A 362 17.26 14.74 0.71
C ALA A 362 16.44 15.04 -0.56
N ASP A 363 15.21 14.50 -0.60
CA ASP A 363 14.36 14.69 -1.77
C ASP A 363 13.84 16.13 -1.91
N GLY A 364 13.36 16.45 -3.11
CA GLY A 364 12.90 17.80 -3.43
C GLY A 364 11.68 18.23 -2.63
N TYR A 365 10.84 17.29 -2.18
CA TYR A 365 9.66 17.61 -1.40
C TYR A 365 10.01 18.00 0.03
N ALA A 366 10.88 17.23 0.69
CA ALA A 366 11.40 17.57 2.02
C ALA A 366 12.14 18.92 2.04
N LEU A 367 12.97 19.18 1.00
CA LEU A 367 13.66 20.46 0.84
C LEU A 367 12.67 21.64 0.68
N ARG A 368 11.60 21.46 -0.07
CA ARG A 368 10.54 22.48 -0.23
C ARG A 368 9.81 22.74 1.08
N LEU A 369 9.45 21.69 1.82
CA LEU A 369 8.83 21.84 3.14
C LEU A 369 9.77 22.60 4.09
N ALA A 370 11.06 22.28 4.08
CA ALA A 370 12.06 22.99 4.86
C ALA A 370 12.20 24.46 4.44
N ALA A 371 12.15 24.74 3.13
CA ALA A 371 12.16 26.12 2.61
C ALA A 371 10.96 26.93 3.10
N LEU A 372 9.77 26.33 3.15
CA LEU A 372 8.57 26.96 3.70
C LEU A 372 8.67 27.21 5.22
N ALA A 373 9.40 26.36 5.93
CA ALA A 373 9.60 26.48 7.37
C ALA A 373 10.77 27.42 7.75
N MET A 374 11.76 27.64 6.86
CA MET A 374 12.94 28.51 7.05
C MET A 374 12.99 29.62 6.00
N PRO A 375 12.25 30.71 6.15
CA PRO A 375 12.24 31.81 5.18
C PRO A 375 13.63 32.37 4.87
N ASP A 376 14.52 32.47 5.85
CA ASP A 376 15.87 33.01 5.72
C ASP A 376 16.82 32.12 4.88
N ARG A 377 16.53 30.81 4.80
CA ARG A 377 17.28 29.83 4.00
C ARG A 377 16.50 29.31 2.78
N TYR A 378 15.35 29.90 2.52
CA TYR A 378 14.41 29.45 1.49
C TYR A 378 15.10 29.30 0.13
N LEU A 379 15.87 30.30 -0.28
CA LEU A 379 16.53 30.32 -1.61
C LEU A 379 17.61 29.24 -1.72
N ALA A 380 18.48 29.10 -0.72
CA ALA A 380 19.53 28.06 -0.72
C ALA A 380 18.94 26.63 -0.76
N LEU A 381 17.79 26.43 -0.13
CA LEU A 381 17.08 25.15 -0.17
C LEU A 381 16.41 24.91 -1.52
N LEU A 382 15.84 25.95 -2.14
CA LEU A 382 15.29 25.85 -3.51
C LEU A 382 16.36 25.64 -4.56
N ASP A 383 17.54 26.25 -4.41
CA ASP A 383 18.68 25.96 -5.28
C ASP A 383 19.11 24.50 -5.20
N ARG A 384 19.10 23.89 -4.01
CA ARG A 384 19.30 22.45 -3.87
C ARG A 384 18.23 21.62 -4.58
N VAL A 385 16.96 22.05 -4.55
CA VAL A 385 15.87 21.41 -5.31
C VAL A 385 16.10 21.53 -6.81
N ALA A 386 16.51 22.71 -7.27
CA ALA A 386 16.76 22.99 -8.70
C ALA A 386 17.97 22.23 -9.24
N GLN A 387 19.03 22.11 -8.44
CA GLN A 387 20.23 21.33 -8.78
C GLN A 387 19.97 19.82 -8.79
N GLY A 388 18.85 19.39 -8.30
CA GLY A 388 18.29 18.05 -8.15
C GLY A 388 19.21 16.92 -8.58
N ARG A 389 19.73 16.13 -7.63
CA ARG A 389 20.48 14.91 -7.94
C ARG A 389 19.50 13.86 -8.48
N ARG A 390 19.33 13.89 -9.78
CA ARG A 390 18.52 12.90 -10.50
C ARG A 390 19.25 11.57 -10.47
N GLY A 391 18.53 10.51 -10.14
CA GLY A 391 18.99 9.14 -10.31
C GLY A 391 19.97 8.62 -9.24
N ASP A 392 20.40 9.42 -8.27
CA ASP A 392 21.11 8.88 -7.12
C ASP A 392 20.15 8.07 -6.27
N ALA A 393 20.48 6.80 -6.03
CA ALA A 393 19.69 5.91 -5.19
C ALA A 393 19.42 6.60 -3.85
N ALA A 394 18.15 6.80 -3.53
CA ALA A 394 17.77 7.43 -2.28
C ALA A 394 18.29 6.62 -1.08
N ILE A 395 19.32 7.13 -0.39
CA ILE A 395 20.05 6.41 0.65
C ILE A 395 19.45 6.75 2.00
N PHE A 396 18.16 6.49 2.14
CA PHE A 396 17.39 7.00 3.25
C PHE A 396 17.85 6.50 4.63
N LEU A 397 18.41 5.30 4.72
CA LEU A 397 18.87 4.73 5.99
C LEU A 397 20.39 4.90 6.24
N ALA A 398 21.07 5.71 5.43
CA ALA A 398 22.50 5.99 5.61
C ALA A 398 22.82 6.92 6.81
N ASP A 399 21.81 7.41 7.51
CA ASP A 399 21.95 8.10 8.80
C ASP A 399 22.34 7.16 9.94
N ARG A 400 22.32 5.85 9.71
CA ARG A 400 22.84 4.83 10.64
C ARG A 400 24.15 4.23 10.11
N PRO A 401 25.10 3.91 11.01
CA PRO A 401 26.30 3.18 10.64
C PRO A 401 25.97 1.87 9.92
N VAL A 402 26.68 1.55 8.84
CA VAL A 402 26.44 0.31 8.06
C VAL A 402 26.54 -0.94 8.93
N ALA A 403 27.41 -0.92 9.96
CA ALA A 403 27.52 -2.02 10.92
C ALA A 403 26.21 -2.27 11.69
N GLU A 404 25.54 -1.19 12.15
CA GLU A 404 24.24 -1.30 12.83
C GLU A 404 23.15 -1.80 11.89
N LEU A 405 23.13 -1.32 10.63
CA LEU A 405 22.22 -1.80 9.61
C LEU A 405 22.44 -3.28 9.28
N ALA A 406 23.70 -3.72 9.27
CA ALA A 406 24.03 -5.13 9.04
C ALA A 406 23.54 -6.02 10.19
N ILE A 407 23.73 -5.58 11.45
CA ILE A 407 23.21 -6.28 12.64
C ILE A 407 21.68 -6.31 12.60
N ALA A 408 21.02 -5.18 12.31
CA ALA A 408 19.56 -5.12 12.24
C ALA A 408 18.98 -6.02 11.13
N ALA A 409 19.59 -6.02 9.94
CA ALA A 409 19.22 -6.90 8.85
C ALA A 409 19.49 -8.39 9.17
N GLY A 410 20.53 -8.69 9.95
CA GLY A 410 20.81 -10.05 10.43
C GLY A 410 19.80 -10.53 11.48
N ASN A 411 19.37 -9.64 12.38
CA ASN A 411 18.38 -9.96 13.41
C ASN A 411 16.95 -10.05 12.89
N ALA A 412 16.64 -9.31 11.81
CA ALA A 412 15.33 -9.30 11.15
C ALA A 412 15.49 -9.53 9.64
N PRO A 413 15.95 -10.73 9.23
CA PRO A 413 16.26 -11.03 7.82
C PRO A 413 15.06 -10.95 6.90
N THR A 414 13.87 -10.95 7.45
CA THR A 414 12.57 -10.91 6.76
C THR A 414 11.98 -9.51 6.69
N ASP A 415 12.60 -8.53 7.36
CA ASP A 415 12.17 -7.13 7.26
C ASP A 415 12.87 -6.44 6.08
N PRO A 416 12.15 -6.16 4.98
CA PRO A 416 12.72 -5.53 3.80
C PRO A 416 13.29 -4.13 4.08
N THR A 417 12.81 -3.45 5.12
CA THR A 417 13.26 -2.10 5.49
C THR A 417 14.75 -2.10 5.86
N TYR A 418 15.16 -3.05 6.71
CA TYR A 418 16.58 -3.18 7.09
C TYR A 418 17.46 -3.69 5.95
N ALA A 419 16.94 -4.61 5.14
CA ALA A 419 17.65 -5.09 3.95
C ALA A 419 17.90 -3.95 2.96
N LEU A 420 16.86 -3.15 2.64
CA LEU A 420 16.98 -1.98 1.78
C LEU A 420 17.92 -0.91 2.37
N GLY A 421 17.84 -0.69 3.69
CA GLY A 421 18.73 0.22 4.39
C GLY A 421 20.20 -0.20 4.29
N LEU A 422 20.48 -1.47 4.50
CA LEU A 422 21.84 -2.02 4.36
C LEU A 422 22.37 -1.88 2.93
N ILE A 423 21.55 -2.23 1.93
CA ILE A 423 21.92 -2.10 0.50
C ILE A 423 22.32 -0.66 0.19
N ARG A 424 21.49 0.30 0.59
CA ARG A 424 21.74 1.74 0.37
C ARG A 424 22.98 2.23 1.14
N GLY A 425 23.13 1.79 2.38
CA GLY A 425 24.31 2.11 3.19
C GLY A 425 25.62 1.60 2.58
N LEU A 426 25.63 0.37 2.06
CA LEU A 426 26.78 -0.19 1.35
C LEU A 426 27.10 0.60 0.08
N ALA A 427 26.09 0.92 -0.72
CA ALA A 427 26.24 1.71 -1.94
C ALA A 427 26.84 3.11 -1.64
N SER A 428 26.37 3.78 -0.57
CA SER A 428 26.88 5.10 -0.17
C SER A 428 28.32 5.09 0.30
N ARG A 429 28.78 3.99 0.92
CA ARG A 429 30.16 3.79 1.32
C ARG A 429 31.11 3.44 0.17
N GLY A 430 30.56 3.18 -1.02
CA GLY A 430 31.34 2.70 -2.16
C GLY A 430 31.51 1.18 -2.24
N ASP A 431 30.92 0.42 -1.32
CA ASP A 431 30.95 -1.05 -1.29
C ASP A 431 29.97 -1.63 -2.36
N ARG A 432 30.20 -1.22 -3.61
CA ARG A 432 29.27 -1.48 -4.74
C ARG A 432 29.02 -2.96 -4.99
N ALA A 433 30.05 -3.80 -4.88
CA ALA A 433 29.90 -5.24 -5.09
C ALA A 433 28.99 -5.89 -4.04
N ALA A 434 29.22 -5.55 -2.76
CA ALA A 434 28.37 -6.06 -1.67
C ALA A 434 26.94 -5.54 -1.77
N ALA A 435 26.74 -4.28 -2.16
CA ALA A 435 25.41 -3.70 -2.37
C ALA A 435 24.64 -4.45 -3.48
N ILE A 436 25.28 -4.70 -4.63
CA ILE A 436 24.70 -5.45 -5.75
C ILE A 436 24.33 -6.88 -5.32
N GLN A 437 25.22 -7.59 -4.61
CA GLN A 437 24.93 -8.94 -4.13
C GLN A 437 23.74 -8.99 -3.17
N LYS A 438 23.67 -8.06 -2.22
CA LYS A 438 22.54 -7.98 -1.28
C LYS A 438 21.24 -7.61 -1.97
N ALA A 439 21.26 -6.68 -2.92
CA ALA A 439 20.10 -6.31 -3.71
C ALA A 439 19.59 -7.46 -4.59
N LEU A 440 20.51 -8.19 -5.24
CA LEU A 440 20.16 -9.38 -6.02
C LEU A 440 19.57 -10.49 -5.15
N ALA A 441 20.10 -10.70 -3.94
CA ALA A 441 19.53 -11.65 -2.99
C ALA A 441 18.09 -11.27 -2.60
N LEU A 442 17.84 -9.96 -2.34
CA LEU A 442 16.50 -9.47 -2.04
C LEU A 442 15.53 -9.68 -3.21
N VAL A 443 15.96 -9.41 -4.44
CA VAL A 443 15.16 -9.67 -5.66
C VAL A 443 14.83 -11.16 -5.83
N ARG A 444 15.74 -12.07 -5.48
CA ARG A 444 15.48 -13.52 -5.54
C ARG A 444 14.39 -13.96 -4.56
N VAL A 445 14.40 -13.38 -3.36
CA VAL A 445 13.38 -13.67 -2.33
C VAL A 445 12.04 -13.05 -2.69
N SER A 446 12.04 -11.83 -3.20
CA SER A 446 10.83 -11.05 -3.50
C SER A 446 10.89 -10.42 -4.90
N PRO A 447 10.83 -11.23 -5.98
CA PRO A 447 10.94 -10.73 -7.36
C PRO A 447 9.79 -9.79 -7.76
N GLY A 448 8.63 -9.89 -7.12
CA GLY A 448 7.47 -9.04 -7.33
C GLY A 448 7.39 -7.82 -6.40
N ALA A 449 8.45 -7.51 -5.66
CA ALA A 449 8.53 -6.30 -4.85
C ALA A 449 9.17 -5.15 -5.67
N PRO A 450 8.42 -4.08 -6.00
CA PRO A 450 8.98 -2.94 -6.75
C PRO A 450 10.21 -2.34 -6.09
N ALA A 451 10.18 -2.19 -4.75
CA ALA A 451 11.30 -1.64 -3.98
C ALA A 451 12.59 -2.49 -4.09
N ALA A 452 12.48 -3.82 -4.17
CA ALA A 452 13.63 -4.71 -4.36
C ALA A 452 14.23 -4.54 -5.76
N GLN A 453 13.39 -4.46 -6.79
CA GLN A 453 13.81 -4.22 -8.17
C GLN A 453 14.46 -2.84 -8.32
N MET A 454 13.86 -1.81 -7.72
CA MET A 454 14.41 -0.45 -7.69
C MET A 454 15.78 -0.41 -7.01
N ALA A 455 15.91 -1.01 -5.82
CA ALA A 455 17.19 -1.05 -5.10
C ALA A 455 18.28 -1.77 -5.91
N TYR A 456 17.93 -2.84 -6.61
CA TYR A 456 18.87 -3.55 -7.48
C TYR A 456 19.28 -2.68 -8.68
N GLY A 457 18.33 -2.00 -9.34
CA GLY A 457 18.62 -1.05 -10.40
C GLY A 457 19.51 0.11 -9.92
N ASP A 458 19.18 0.69 -8.76
CA ASP A 458 19.94 1.77 -8.14
C ASP A 458 21.39 1.37 -7.84
N THR A 459 21.63 0.15 -7.32
CA THR A 459 23.00 -0.34 -7.07
C THR A 459 23.80 -0.55 -8.36
N LEU A 460 23.16 -1.01 -9.42
CA LEU A 460 23.79 -1.14 -10.75
C LEU A 460 24.11 0.25 -11.34
N ALA A 461 23.16 1.18 -11.25
CA ALA A 461 23.35 2.55 -11.75
C ALA A 461 24.49 3.28 -11.02
N THR A 462 24.58 3.17 -9.69
CA THR A 462 25.68 3.75 -8.91
C THR A 462 27.04 3.09 -9.17
N ALA A 463 27.02 1.84 -9.64
CA ALA A 463 28.21 1.14 -10.10
C ALA A 463 28.63 1.49 -11.55
N GLY A 464 27.92 2.41 -12.21
CA GLY A 464 28.16 2.79 -13.61
C GLY A 464 27.57 1.83 -14.66
N ARG A 465 26.79 0.83 -14.22
CA ARG A 465 26.18 -0.22 -15.06
C ARG A 465 24.75 0.14 -15.46
N MET A 466 24.56 1.38 -16.01
CA MET A 466 23.23 1.91 -16.29
C MET A 466 22.43 1.05 -17.28
N ALA A 467 23.05 0.51 -18.32
CA ALA A 467 22.36 -0.36 -19.28
C ALA A 467 21.75 -1.61 -18.61
N GLU A 468 22.45 -2.17 -17.64
CA GLU A 468 21.96 -3.32 -16.87
C GLU A 468 20.88 -2.93 -15.84
N ALA A 469 20.95 -1.71 -15.29
CA ALA A 469 19.95 -1.17 -14.37
C ALA A 469 18.57 -0.99 -15.02
N MET A 470 18.51 -0.86 -16.35
CA MET A 470 17.22 -0.69 -17.04
C MET A 470 16.30 -1.90 -16.91
N THR A 471 16.85 -3.12 -16.82
CA THR A 471 16.04 -4.32 -16.66
C THR A 471 15.27 -4.36 -15.32
N PRO A 472 15.91 -4.19 -14.14
CA PRO A 472 15.19 -4.11 -12.90
C PRO A 472 14.30 -2.87 -12.78
N TYR A 473 14.67 -1.71 -13.36
CA TYR A 473 13.79 -0.55 -13.40
C TYR A 473 12.51 -0.79 -14.21
N ALA A 474 12.62 -1.42 -15.38
CA ALA A 474 11.46 -1.80 -16.16
C ALA A 474 10.56 -2.83 -15.43
N ARG A 475 11.16 -3.78 -14.73
CA ARG A 475 10.41 -4.72 -13.88
C ARG A 475 9.69 -4.01 -12.73
N ALA A 476 10.35 -3.06 -12.06
CA ALA A 476 9.72 -2.25 -11.02
C ALA A 476 8.52 -1.47 -11.56
N ALA A 477 8.68 -0.81 -12.72
CA ALA A 477 7.62 -0.06 -13.38
C ALA A 477 6.44 -0.95 -13.83
N ASN A 478 6.71 -2.17 -14.30
CA ASN A 478 5.65 -3.14 -14.64
C ASN A 478 4.87 -3.62 -13.41
N LEU A 479 5.49 -3.64 -12.23
CA LEU A 479 4.84 -3.98 -10.98
C LEU A 479 4.05 -2.80 -10.41
N THR A 480 4.67 -1.61 -10.43
CA THR A 480 4.07 -0.36 -9.95
C THR A 480 4.70 0.80 -10.71
N PHE A 481 3.93 1.45 -11.59
CA PHE A 481 4.42 2.59 -12.35
C PHE A 481 4.14 3.89 -11.59
N ASP A 482 4.94 4.14 -10.57
CA ASP A 482 4.93 5.35 -9.73
C ASP A 482 5.95 6.39 -10.20
N GLU A 483 5.95 7.57 -9.56
CA GLU A 483 6.88 8.65 -9.87
C GLU A 483 8.36 8.22 -9.74
N PRO A 484 8.81 7.52 -8.68
CA PRO A 484 10.17 7.02 -8.59
C PRO A 484 10.58 6.10 -9.74
N ALA A 485 9.69 5.20 -10.17
CA ALA A 485 9.96 4.30 -11.30
C ALA A 485 10.04 5.06 -12.63
N MET A 486 9.12 5.99 -12.86
CA MET A 486 9.12 6.86 -14.04
C MET A 486 10.41 7.66 -14.13
N LEU A 487 10.82 8.33 -13.05
CA LEU A 487 12.04 9.16 -13.04
C LEU A 487 13.30 8.34 -13.37
N ARG A 488 13.42 7.12 -12.81
CA ARG A 488 14.55 6.25 -13.09
C ARG A 488 14.58 5.73 -14.52
N LEU A 489 13.42 5.37 -15.06
CA LEU A 489 13.32 4.96 -16.46
C LEU A 489 13.70 6.09 -17.41
N VAL A 490 13.18 7.29 -17.17
CA VAL A 490 13.46 8.46 -18.01
C VAL A 490 14.95 8.83 -17.94
N ASP A 491 15.51 8.96 -16.72
CA ASP A 491 16.93 9.27 -16.53
C ASP A 491 17.84 8.17 -17.14
N GLY A 492 17.51 6.92 -16.87
CA GLY A 492 18.30 5.79 -17.38
C GLY A 492 18.28 5.71 -18.90
N TYR A 493 17.12 5.84 -19.54
CA TYR A 493 17.01 5.87 -20.99
C TYR A 493 17.76 7.05 -21.61
N GLN A 494 17.72 8.24 -21.01
CA GLN A 494 18.50 9.39 -21.45
C GLN A 494 20.01 9.11 -21.41
N ARG A 495 20.51 8.54 -20.28
CA ARG A 495 21.94 8.24 -20.09
C ARG A 495 22.49 7.20 -21.08
N ILE A 496 21.64 6.26 -21.52
CA ILE A 496 22.04 5.26 -22.52
C ILE A 496 21.66 5.66 -23.96
N GLY A 497 21.23 6.92 -24.17
CA GLY A 497 20.93 7.48 -25.50
C GLY A 497 19.60 7.06 -26.11
N ARG A 498 18.71 6.36 -25.34
CA ARG A 498 17.38 5.91 -25.80
C ARG A 498 16.32 6.97 -25.55
N THR A 499 16.46 8.14 -26.16
CA THR A 499 15.60 9.32 -25.91
C THR A 499 14.13 9.09 -26.26
N ARG A 500 13.83 8.26 -27.28
CA ARG A 500 12.45 7.91 -27.65
C ARG A 500 11.75 7.11 -26.55
N ASP A 501 12.46 6.17 -25.92
CA ASP A 501 11.91 5.36 -24.83
C ASP A 501 11.73 6.19 -23.56
N ALA A 502 12.63 7.14 -23.32
CA ALA A 502 12.47 8.11 -22.25
C ALA A 502 11.18 8.94 -22.44
N ALA A 503 10.96 9.47 -23.65
CA ALA A 503 9.77 10.24 -24.00
C ALA A 503 8.48 9.41 -23.90
N ALA A 504 8.52 8.16 -24.38
CA ALA A 504 7.38 7.24 -24.27
C ALA A 504 7.02 6.94 -22.80
N SER A 505 8.04 6.72 -21.96
CA SER A 505 7.83 6.48 -20.51
C SER A 505 7.23 7.70 -19.82
N LEU A 506 7.70 8.90 -20.11
CA LEU A 506 7.17 10.14 -19.57
C LEU A 506 5.72 10.38 -20.04
N GLY A 507 5.46 10.20 -21.34
CA GLY A 507 4.13 10.37 -21.92
C GLY A 507 3.11 9.39 -21.35
N LEU A 508 3.49 8.11 -21.19
CA LEU A 508 2.64 7.10 -20.55
C LEU A 508 2.34 7.47 -19.10
N TYR A 509 3.34 7.90 -18.34
CA TYR A 509 3.13 8.30 -16.96
C TYR A 509 2.19 9.51 -16.84
N LEU A 510 2.38 10.54 -17.66
CA LEU A 510 1.53 11.72 -17.69
C LEU A 510 0.09 11.43 -18.11
N SER A 511 -0.12 10.46 -19.01
CA SER A 511 -1.48 10.04 -19.39
C SER A 511 -2.27 9.45 -18.19
N GLN A 512 -1.56 8.84 -17.25
CA GLN A 512 -2.14 8.27 -16.02
C GLN A 512 -2.15 9.27 -14.87
N ASN A 513 -1.18 10.21 -14.84
CA ASN A 513 -0.96 11.17 -13.75
C ASN A 513 -0.78 12.59 -14.29
N PRO A 514 -1.82 13.19 -14.93
CA PRO A 514 -1.69 14.44 -15.68
C PRO A 514 -1.33 15.65 -14.81
N GLN A 515 -1.52 15.57 -13.50
CA GLN A 515 -1.23 16.63 -12.54
C GLN A 515 0.10 16.43 -11.78
N ASN A 516 0.88 15.40 -12.14
CA ASN A 516 2.13 15.15 -11.43
C ASN A 516 3.17 16.24 -11.72
N ILE A 517 3.64 16.90 -10.67
CA ILE A 517 4.52 18.06 -10.74
C ILE A 517 5.88 17.69 -11.32
N ALA A 518 6.49 16.59 -10.88
CA ALA A 518 7.81 16.16 -11.33
C ALA A 518 7.80 15.81 -12.83
N ALA A 519 6.80 15.07 -13.28
CA ALA A 519 6.63 14.70 -14.67
C ALA A 519 6.37 15.92 -15.58
N ARG A 520 5.51 16.85 -15.14
CA ARG A 520 5.23 18.10 -15.89
C ARG A 520 6.45 19.02 -15.96
N ARG A 521 7.26 19.13 -14.90
CA ARG A 521 8.52 19.87 -14.94
C ARG A 521 9.50 19.29 -15.95
N LEU A 522 9.60 17.97 -15.99
CA LEU A 522 10.45 17.27 -16.94
C LEU A 522 9.96 17.47 -18.37
N LEU A 523 8.64 17.41 -18.60
CA LEU A 523 8.03 17.71 -19.89
C LEU A 523 8.36 19.15 -20.35
N ALA A 524 8.13 20.14 -19.46
CA ALA A 524 8.42 21.55 -19.76
C ALA A 524 9.90 21.77 -20.13
N GLN A 525 10.83 21.15 -19.39
CA GLN A 525 12.26 21.21 -19.72
C GLN A 525 12.57 20.67 -21.12
N TRP A 526 11.93 19.57 -21.52
CA TRP A 526 12.13 18.98 -22.85
C TRP A 526 11.48 19.83 -23.95
N GLN A 527 10.31 20.41 -23.68
CA GLN A 527 9.66 21.35 -24.61
C GLN A 527 10.54 22.59 -24.84
N MET A 528 11.08 23.19 -23.77
CA MET A 528 12.02 24.30 -23.86
C MET A 528 13.30 23.93 -24.63
N ALA A 529 13.89 22.77 -24.31
CA ALA A 529 15.09 22.29 -24.99
C ALA A 529 14.87 22.01 -26.50
N ALA A 530 13.63 21.70 -26.88
CA ALA A 530 13.21 21.50 -28.25
C ALA A 530 12.74 22.80 -28.97
N GLY A 531 12.80 23.95 -28.29
CA GLY A 531 12.31 25.23 -28.81
C GLY A 531 10.79 25.32 -28.96
N ARG A 532 10.03 24.41 -28.31
CA ARG A 532 8.56 24.39 -28.33
C ARG A 532 8.02 25.29 -27.24
N TRP A 533 8.16 26.60 -27.43
CA TRP A 533 7.94 27.60 -26.41
C TRP A 533 6.46 27.69 -25.95
N ASP A 534 5.52 27.64 -26.91
CA ASP A 534 4.09 27.71 -26.58
C ASP A 534 3.63 26.50 -25.75
N ASP A 535 4.08 25.31 -26.11
CA ASP A 535 3.79 24.09 -25.31
C ASP A 535 4.43 24.15 -23.92
N ALA A 536 5.65 24.71 -23.84
CA ALA A 536 6.34 24.89 -22.57
C ALA A 536 5.57 25.90 -21.68
N ILE A 537 5.09 26.99 -22.24
CA ILE A 537 4.28 27.99 -21.55
C ILE A 537 3.02 27.35 -20.99
N GLU A 538 2.26 26.59 -21.79
CA GLU A 538 1.05 25.90 -21.32
C GLU A 538 1.35 24.98 -20.13
N THR A 539 2.42 24.18 -20.24
CA THR A 539 2.83 23.26 -19.17
C THR A 539 3.26 24.00 -17.91
N LEU A 540 4.05 25.08 -18.06
CA LEU A 540 4.57 25.88 -16.94
C LEU A 540 3.49 26.72 -16.26
N GLU A 541 2.54 27.30 -17.02
CA GLU A 541 1.40 28.01 -16.45
C GLU A 541 0.51 27.08 -15.64
N GLY A 542 0.23 25.90 -16.14
CA GLY A 542 -0.49 24.90 -15.37
C GLY A 542 0.27 24.44 -14.10
N LEU A 543 1.60 24.46 -14.08
CA LEU A 543 2.39 24.25 -12.86
C LEU A 543 2.29 25.47 -11.93
N ARG A 544 2.28 26.70 -12.46
CA ARG A 544 2.11 27.92 -11.68
C ARG A 544 0.78 27.93 -10.92
N ASP A 545 -0.30 27.48 -11.56
CA ASP A 545 -1.60 27.38 -10.92
C ASP A 545 -1.60 26.44 -9.70
N GLN A 546 -0.78 25.38 -9.76
CA GLN A 546 -0.61 24.45 -8.63
C GLN A 546 0.35 24.95 -7.56
N LEU A 547 1.46 25.61 -7.96
CA LEU A 547 2.60 25.94 -7.08
C LEU A 547 2.62 27.40 -6.62
N GLY A 548 1.85 28.25 -7.25
CA GLY A 548 1.84 29.69 -7.00
C GLY A 548 3.10 30.41 -7.52
N LEU A 549 3.31 31.63 -7.05
CA LEU A 549 4.36 32.55 -7.52
C LEU A 549 5.61 32.58 -6.62
N ARG A 550 5.92 31.48 -5.92
CA ARG A 550 7.09 31.40 -5.03
C ARG A 550 8.17 30.42 -5.50
N ASP A 551 7.93 29.74 -6.59
CA ASP A 551 8.89 28.79 -7.17
C ASP A 551 9.81 29.53 -8.15
N VAL A 552 11.02 29.86 -7.70
CA VAL A 552 12.00 30.64 -8.48
C VAL A 552 12.33 30.00 -9.81
N THR A 553 12.54 28.68 -9.83
CA THR A 553 12.87 27.95 -11.07
C THR A 553 11.72 27.98 -12.07
N LEU A 554 10.48 27.83 -11.57
CA LEU A 554 9.30 27.92 -12.42
C LEU A 554 9.15 29.32 -13.03
N LEU A 555 9.29 30.38 -12.19
CA LEU A 555 9.21 31.76 -12.65
C LEU A 555 10.33 32.11 -13.64
N GLN A 556 11.55 31.61 -13.41
CA GLN A 556 12.67 31.74 -14.33
C GLN A 556 12.37 31.05 -15.68
N GLN A 557 11.85 29.84 -15.66
CA GLN A 557 11.48 29.10 -16.87
C GLN A 557 10.37 29.80 -17.65
N LEU A 558 9.33 30.32 -16.96
CA LEU A 558 8.30 31.15 -17.58
C LEU A 558 8.87 32.41 -18.21
N ALA A 559 9.78 33.12 -17.53
CA ALA A 559 10.43 34.31 -18.08
C ALA A 559 11.18 33.99 -19.39
N ILE A 560 11.93 32.89 -19.39
CA ILE A 560 12.67 32.45 -20.61
C ILE A 560 11.69 32.04 -21.70
N ALA A 561 10.69 31.25 -21.41
CA ALA A 561 9.74 30.71 -22.39
C ALA A 561 8.95 31.86 -23.06
N TYR A 562 8.43 32.81 -22.28
CA TYR A 562 7.75 33.99 -22.83
C TYR A 562 8.68 34.94 -23.58
N ALA A 563 9.93 35.11 -23.13
CA ALA A 563 10.91 35.92 -23.87
C ALA A 563 11.22 35.30 -25.25
N GLN A 564 11.34 34.00 -25.30
CA GLN A 564 11.63 33.24 -26.54
C GLN A 564 10.40 33.12 -27.47
N SER A 565 9.19 33.18 -26.94
CA SER A 565 7.96 33.23 -27.74
C SER A 565 7.62 34.63 -28.25
N GLY A 566 8.36 35.66 -27.80
CA GLY A 566 8.17 37.05 -28.22
C GLY A 566 7.25 37.90 -27.35
N ASP A 567 6.70 37.35 -26.25
CA ASP A 567 5.92 38.12 -25.29
C ASP A 567 6.82 38.72 -24.18
N GLY A 568 7.55 39.77 -24.52
CA GLY A 568 8.46 40.46 -23.62
C GLY A 568 7.81 41.05 -22.38
N VAL A 569 6.55 41.50 -22.48
CA VAL A 569 5.83 42.13 -21.36
C VAL A 569 5.56 41.09 -20.27
N VAL A 570 5.06 39.91 -20.64
CA VAL A 570 4.80 38.82 -19.69
C VAL A 570 6.11 38.23 -19.18
N ALA A 571 7.10 38.05 -20.06
CA ALA A 571 8.44 37.59 -19.68
C ALA A 571 9.03 38.46 -18.57
N ARG A 572 8.98 39.79 -18.73
CA ARG A 572 9.47 40.76 -17.74
C ARG A 572 8.76 40.63 -16.38
N ARG A 573 7.44 40.40 -16.37
CA ARG A 573 6.70 40.19 -15.11
C ARG A 573 7.23 38.97 -14.35
N TYR A 574 7.44 37.85 -15.03
CA TYR A 574 7.96 36.62 -14.40
C TYR A 574 9.44 36.76 -14.04
N GLY A 575 10.27 37.37 -14.91
CA GLY A 575 11.67 37.65 -14.64
C GLY A 575 11.85 38.54 -13.40
N ALA A 576 11.10 39.62 -13.30
CA ALA A 576 11.10 40.51 -12.12
C ALA A 576 10.64 39.79 -10.87
N ALA A 577 9.64 38.90 -10.97
CA ALA A 577 9.17 38.11 -9.84
C ALA A 577 10.23 37.10 -9.36
N ALA A 578 10.89 36.39 -10.27
CA ALA A 578 12.00 35.49 -9.97
C ALA A 578 13.18 36.24 -9.33
N TYR A 579 13.55 37.39 -9.91
CA TYR A 579 14.66 38.19 -9.43
C TYR A 579 14.44 38.77 -8.04
N ARG A 580 13.21 39.19 -7.69
CA ARG A 580 12.87 39.62 -6.30
C ARG A 580 13.08 38.50 -5.28
N LEU A 581 12.85 37.25 -5.70
CA LEU A 581 13.00 36.08 -4.81
C LEU A 581 14.48 35.63 -4.71
N SER A 582 15.27 35.77 -5.79
CA SER A 582 16.64 35.28 -5.86
C SER A 582 17.57 36.22 -6.66
N PRO A 583 17.86 37.45 -6.15
CA PRO A 583 18.63 38.46 -6.90
C PRO A 583 20.12 38.11 -7.06
N MET A 584 20.65 37.14 -6.32
CA MET A 584 22.04 36.67 -6.38
C MET A 584 22.20 35.33 -7.12
N ASN A 585 21.17 34.88 -7.83
CA ASN A 585 21.24 33.73 -8.71
C ASN A 585 21.54 34.16 -10.14
N ALA A 586 22.67 33.68 -10.71
CA ALA A 586 23.14 34.05 -12.05
C ALA A 586 22.10 33.73 -13.13
N GLY A 587 21.51 32.52 -13.11
CA GLY A 587 20.50 32.11 -14.08
C GLY A 587 19.19 32.92 -13.99
N VAL A 588 18.82 33.39 -12.80
CA VAL A 588 17.67 34.27 -12.63
C VAL A 588 17.95 35.68 -13.14
N ALA A 589 19.16 36.20 -12.90
CA ALA A 589 19.58 37.48 -13.43
C ALA A 589 19.65 37.44 -14.98
N ASP A 590 20.18 36.36 -15.55
CA ASP A 590 20.20 36.11 -16.98
C ASP A 590 18.77 36.04 -17.57
N ALA A 591 17.90 35.22 -17.01
CA ALA A 591 16.50 35.10 -17.46
C ALA A 591 15.74 36.42 -17.41
N TYR A 592 16.00 37.25 -16.38
CA TYR A 592 15.40 38.58 -16.30
C TYR A 592 16.04 39.54 -17.33
N GLY A 593 17.34 39.44 -17.56
CA GLY A 593 18.01 40.17 -18.64
C GLY A 593 17.42 39.83 -20.01
N LEU A 594 17.23 38.55 -20.30
CA LEU A 594 16.60 38.09 -21.54
C LEU A 594 15.15 38.62 -21.68
N ALA A 595 14.39 38.59 -20.58
CA ALA A 595 13.05 39.14 -20.57
C ALA A 595 12.98 40.65 -20.79
N LEU A 596 13.95 41.42 -20.27
CA LEU A 596 14.07 42.85 -20.55
C LEU A 596 14.47 43.12 -22.00
N ALA A 597 15.37 42.33 -22.56
CA ALA A 597 15.74 42.41 -23.96
C ALA A 597 14.54 42.19 -24.88
N ALA A 598 13.73 41.14 -24.59
CA ALA A 598 12.52 40.86 -25.34
C ALA A 598 11.45 41.97 -25.20
N ASP A 599 11.47 42.74 -24.09
CA ASP A 599 10.60 43.90 -23.86
C ASP A 599 11.20 45.25 -24.41
N GLY A 600 12.34 45.16 -25.12
CA GLY A 600 13.02 46.35 -25.70
C GLY A 600 13.76 47.21 -24.68
N GLN A 601 14.06 46.71 -23.50
CA GLN A 601 14.74 47.44 -22.41
C GLN A 601 16.25 47.08 -22.37
N ASP A 602 16.97 47.34 -23.47
CA ASP A 602 18.35 46.88 -23.67
C ASP A 602 19.35 47.33 -22.60
N GLN A 603 19.22 48.55 -22.09
CA GLN A 603 20.12 49.04 -21.04
C GLN A 603 19.97 48.20 -19.75
N GLY A 604 18.74 47.91 -19.35
CA GLY A 604 18.44 47.09 -18.18
C GLY A 604 18.90 45.62 -18.38
N ALA A 605 18.70 45.12 -19.60
CA ALA A 605 19.13 43.78 -19.96
C ALA A 605 20.67 43.64 -19.85
N ARG A 606 21.44 44.61 -20.39
CA ARG A 606 22.90 44.63 -20.27
C ARG A 606 23.38 44.60 -18.83
N GLN A 607 22.79 45.42 -17.95
CA GLN A 607 23.14 45.47 -16.53
C GLN A 607 22.94 44.11 -15.85
N LEU A 608 21.83 43.41 -16.18
CA LEU A 608 21.53 42.10 -15.61
C LEU A 608 22.42 40.99 -16.15
N PHE A 609 22.76 41.00 -17.43
CA PHE A 609 23.75 40.07 -17.99
C PHE A 609 25.16 40.29 -17.42
N ASP A 610 25.60 41.56 -17.26
CA ASP A 610 26.85 41.88 -16.60
C ASP A 610 26.88 41.38 -15.15
N LYS A 611 25.75 41.54 -14.40
CA LYS A 611 25.59 40.97 -13.07
C LYS A 611 25.61 39.43 -13.09
N ALA A 612 24.91 38.81 -14.04
CA ALA A 612 24.89 37.35 -14.17
C ALA A 612 26.27 36.79 -14.42
N LEU A 613 27.07 37.44 -15.31
CA LEU A 613 28.46 37.09 -15.56
C LEU A 613 29.38 37.33 -14.36
N ALA A 614 29.12 38.37 -13.58
CA ALA A 614 29.86 38.58 -12.32
C ALA A 614 29.60 37.46 -11.29
N LEU A 615 28.38 36.88 -11.28
CA LEU A 615 27.99 35.76 -10.41
C LEU A 615 28.46 34.39 -10.95
N ALA A 616 28.51 34.22 -12.28
CA ALA A 616 28.95 33.00 -12.95
C ALA A 616 29.86 33.34 -14.12
N PRO A 617 31.14 33.68 -13.87
CA PRO A 617 32.09 34.01 -14.92
C PRO A 617 32.32 32.82 -15.84
N GLY A 618 32.16 33.06 -17.15
CA GLY A 618 32.41 32.02 -18.16
C GLY A 618 31.24 31.10 -18.47
N ASP A 619 30.05 31.34 -17.96
CA ASP A 619 28.85 30.59 -18.38
C ASP A 619 28.55 30.88 -19.86
N PRO A 620 28.58 29.85 -20.74
CA PRO A 620 28.44 30.04 -22.17
C PRO A 620 27.05 30.54 -22.57
N THR A 621 26.04 30.22 -21.84
CA THR A 621 24.65 30.65 -22.10
C THR A 621 24.52 32.15 -21.85
N ILE A 622 25.01 32.63 -20.70
CA ILE A 622 24.95 34.03 -20.32
C ILE A 622 25.80 34.87 -21.28
N LEU A 623 26.99 34.36 -21.66
CA LEU A 623 27.85 35.00 -22.67
C LEU A 623 27.16 35.14 -24.03
N ALA A 624 26.45 34.09 -24.47
CA ALA A 624 25.66 34.12 -25.69
C ALA A 624 24.53 35.16 -25.64
N HIS A 625 23.76 35.21 -24.56
CA HIS A 625 22.70 36.18 -24.39
C HIS A 625 23.23 37.62 -24.35
N ARG A 626 24.37 37.85 -23.68
CA ARG A 626 25.02 39.15 -23.61
C ARG A 626 25.55 39.63 -24.98
N ALA A 627 25.99 38.70 -25.82
CA ALA A 627 26.52 38.98 -27.16
C ALA A 627 25.43 39.28 -28.20
N GLN A 628 24.18 38.96 -27.93
CA GLN A 628 23.04 39.23 -28.81
C GLN A 628 22.48 40.65 -28.65
N LEU A 629 22.92 41.40 -27.64
CA LEU A 629 22.59 42.79 -27.36
C LEU A 629 23.73 43.74 -27.75
#